data_72db2998ccc48ba0521ef468288815ce
#
_entry.id   72db2998ccc48ba0521ef468288815ce
#
_cell.length_a   1.000
_cell.length_b   1.000
_cell.length_c   1.000
_cell.angle_alpha   90.00
_cell.angle_beta   90.00
_cell.angle_gamma   90.00
#
_symmetry.space_group_name_H-M   'P 1'
#
loop_
_entity.id
_entity.type
_entity.pdbx_description
1 polymer ?
#
loop_
_entity_poly.entity_id
_entity_poly.type
_entity_poly.pdbx_seq_one_letter_code
_entity_poly.pdbx_strand_id
1 'polypeptide(L)'
;MRLQDKVAIVTGAASGMGKAIAEAYAREGAKVVVSDLNIEGAEEVAANLKANGAEAFAIKTNVSAEEEVEQLFEETKKNFGQLDILVNNAGIMDGMEPVGEVSNDRWEKLFAVNTTAVMKSMRLAVNLFLEQGHGTIVNNISAGGLYGGRAGAAYTASKHAVVGLTKNTAFMYADKNIRCNGIAPGAVKTNIGSSMSNMSEFGAHRQSQGMSLNPRAGEPEEVAEAAVFLGSFVNGQVLAVDGGWTAY
;
A
#
# COMPACT_ATOMS: atom_id res chain seq x y z
N MET A 1 10.80 -7.70 19.31
CA MET A 1 10.69 -7.03 18.00
C MET A 1 10.33 -8.08 16.97
N ARG A 2 9.21 -7.93 16.32
CA ARG A 2 8.64 -8.93 15.36
C ARG A 2 9.36 -8.94 14.01
N LEU A 3 10.01 -7.83 13.66
CA LEU A 3 10.68 -7.62 12.36
C LEU A 3 12.19 -7.36 12.51
N GLN A 4 12.77 -7.88 13.58
CA GLN A 4 14.19 -7.67 13.86
C GLN A 4 15.07 -8.04 12.66
N ASP A 5 15.93 -7.11 12.24
CA ASP A 5 16.89 -7.23 11.12
C ASP A 5 16.24 -7.46 9.72
N LYS A 6 14.91 -7.35 9.60
CA LYS A 6 14.21 -7.41 8.32
C LYS A 6 14.40 -6.12 7.54
N VAL A 7 14.55 -6.23 6.24
CA VAL A 7 14.60 -5.08 5.31
C VAL A 7 13.23 -4.90 4.66
N ALA A 8 12.67 -3.72 4.79
CA ALA A 8 11.35 -3.40 4.25
C ALA A 8 11.36 -2.19 3.33
N ILE A 9 10.77 -2.31 2.15
CA ILE A 9 10.39 -1.17 1.30
C ILE A 9 8.95 -0.78 1.63
N VAL A 10 8.70 0.52 1.86
CA VAL A 10 7.35 1.07 1.98
C VAL A 10 7.18 2.18 0.94
N THR A 11 6.24 2.01 0.00
CA THR A 11 5.94 3.01 -1.03
C THR A 11 4.85 3.99 -0.57
N GLY A 12 4.93 5.26 -1.01
CA GLY A 12 4.03 6.32 -0.53
C GLY A 12 4.23 6.61 0.96
N ALA A 13 5.49 6.58 1.42
CA ALA A 13 5.84 6.59 2.83
C ALA A 13 6.20 7.98 3.40
N ALA A 14 6.06 9.06 2.62
CA ALA A 14 6.27 10.42 3.11
C ALA A 14 5.14 10.90 4.04
N SER A 15 3.96 10.27 4.00
CA SER A 15 2.80 10.71 4.79
C SER A 15 1.79 9.60 5.06
N GLY A 16 0.78 9.88 5.89
CA GLY A 16 -0.39 9.04 6.11
C GLY A 16 -0.06 7.61 6.51
N MET A 17 -0.76 6.64 5.93
CA MET A 17 -0.58 5.23 6.27
C MET A 17 0.82 4.70 5.96
N GLY A 18 1.43 5.12 4.84
CA GLY A 18 2.78 4.69 4.49
C GLY A 18 3.82 5.13 5.51
N LYS A 19 3.75 6.38 5.99
CA LYS A 19 4.59 6.90 7.08
C LYS A 19 4.38 6.07 8.36
N ALA A 20 3.13 5.88 8.77
CA ALA A 20 2.82 5.12 9.98
C ALA A 20 3.30 3.65 9.90
N ILE A 21 3.20 3.01 8.72
CA ILE A 21 3.75 1.66 8.49
C ILE A 21 5.27 1.66 8.60
N ALA A 22 5.96 2.63 7.98
CA ALA A 22 7.41 2.76 8.06
C ALA A 22 7.88 2.93 9.52
N GLU A 23 7.20 3.78 10.29
CA GLU A 23 7.46 3.99 11.71
C GLU A 23 7.19 2.74 12.57
N ALA A 24 6.09 2.04 12.31
CA ALA A 24 5.77 0.80 13.02
C ALA A 24 6.80 -0.31 12.72
N TYR A 25 7.21 -0.45 11.47
CA TYR A 25 8.22 -1.42 11.06
C TYR A 25 9.58 -1.12 11.72
N ALA A 26 10.00 0.14 11.75
CA ALA A 26 11.22 0.56 12.43
C ALA A 26 11.17 0.26 13.95
N ARG A 27 10.03 0.55 14.61
CA ARG A 27 9.83 0.19 16.05
C ARG A 27 9.94 -1.32 16.30
N GLU A 28 9.59 -2.14 15.31
CA GLU A 28 9.69 -3.60 15.38
C GLU A 28 11.06 -4.14 14.93
N GLY A 29 12.04 -3.25 14.71
CA GLY A 29 13.44 -3.61 14.41
C GLY A 29 13.76 -3.78 12.93
N ALA A 30 12.87 -3.38 12.02
CA ALA A 30 13.17 -3.43 10.60
C ALA A 30 14.06 -2.27 10.16
N LYS A 31 14.89 -2.53 9.14
CA LYS A 31 15.56 -1.52 8.31
C LYS A 31 14.57 -1.06 7.25
N VAL A 32 14.35 0.23 7.11
CA VAL A 32 13.25 0.76 6.29
C VAL A 32 13.73 1.62 5.14
N VAL A 33 13.28 1.28 3.94
CA VAL A 33 13.39 2.13 2.75
C VAL A 33 12.11 2.93 2.60
N VAL A 34 12.21 4.24 2.82
CA VAL A 34 11.11 5.20 2.73
C VAL A 34 11.03 5.71 1.29
N SER A 35 10.11 5.13 0.50
CA SER A 35 9.96 5.45 -0.92
C SER A 35 8.74 6.33 -1.15
N ASP A 36 8.92 7.47 -1.81
CA ASP A 36 7.82 8.39 -2.15
C ASP A 36 8.16 9.22 -3.39
N LEU A 37 7.14 9.77 -4.05
CA LEU A 37 7.30 10.79 -5.09
C LEU A 37 7.78 12.12 -4.50
N ASN A 38 7.36 12.44 -3.26
CA ASN A 38 7.80 13.58 -2.46
C ASN A 38 9.07 13.20 -1.68
N ILE A 39 10.23 13.51 -2.26
CA ILE A 39 11.52 13.13 -1.65
C ILE A 39 11.77 13.89 -0.35
N GLU A 40 11.40 15.16 -0.24
CA GLU A 40 11.62 15.96 0.96
C GLU A 40 10.87 15.36 2.15
N GLY A 41 9.61 14.98 1.96
CA GLY A 41 8.82 14.31 3.00
C GLY A 41 9.37 12.92 3.35
N ALA A 42 9.85 12.16 2.36
CA ALA A 42 10.47 10.85 2.61
C ALA A 42 11.79 10.98 3.39
N GLU A 43 12.61 11.99 3.09
CA GLU A 43 13.85 12.29 3.83
C GLU A 43 13.58 12.69 5.28
N GLU A 44 12.54 13.48 5.52
CA GLU A 44 12.11 13.83 6.88
C GLU A 44 11.73 12.60 7.69
N VAL A 45 10.92 11.70 7.10
CA VAL A 45 10.54 10.44 7.74
C VAL A 45 11.77 9.57 8.02
N ALA A 46 12.66 9.38 7.04
CA ALA A 46 13.87 8.58 7.21
C ALA A 46 14.81 9.17 8.27
N ALA A 47 14.93 10.50 8.35
CA ALA A 47 15.71 11.17 9.39
C ALA A 47 15.13 10.94 10.80
N ASN A 48 13.79 11.01 10.92
CA ASN A 48 13.11 10.73 12.19
C ASN A 48 13.29 9.27 12.62
N LEU A 49 13.23 8.30 11.70
CA LEU A 49 13.50 6.89 12.00
C LEU A 49 14.93 6.70 12.52
N LYS A 50 15.92 7.32 11.87
CA LYS A 50 17.33 7.28 12.29
C LYS A 50 17.53 7.91 13.67
N ALA A 51 16.91 9.04 13.94
CA ALA A 51 16.99 9.71 15.23
C ALA A 51 16.43 8.84 16.38
N ASN A 52 15.52 7.92 16.07
CA ASN A 52 14.98 6.93 17.00
C ASN A 52 15.74 5.58 16.98
N GLY A 53 16.93 5.53 16.36
CA GLY A 53 17.84 4.38 16.41
C GLY A 53 17.58 3.33 15.32
N ALA A 54 16.71 3.57 14.36
CA ALA A 54 16.48 2.64 13.24
C ALA A 54 17.45 2.89 12.08
N GLU A 55 17.72 1.86 11.27
CA GLU A 55 18.38 2.01 9.99
C GLU A 55 17.33 2.32 8.90
N ALA A 56 17.45 3.46 8.24
CA ALA A 56 16.53 3.86 7.18
C ALA A 56 17.21 4.74 6.14
N PHE A 57 16.69 4.75 4.91
CA PHE A 57 17.00 5.78 3.93
C PHE A 57 15.76 6.13 3.08
N ALA A 58 15.79 7.32 2.50
CA ALA A 58 14.75 7.78 1.58
C ALA A 58 15.19 7.62 0.12
N ILE A 59 14.23 7.33 -0.75
CA ILE A 59 14.45 7.33 -2.19
C ILE A 59 13.23 7.90 -2.90
N LYS A 60 13.46 8.83 -3.86
CA LYS A 60 12.40 9.33 -4.72
C LYS A 60 11.98 8.22 -5.68
N THR A 61 10.68 7.95 -5.75
CA THR A 61 10.16 6.93 -6.66
C THR A 61 8.77 7.31 -7.15
N ASN A 62 8.65 7.49 -8.46
CA ASN A 62 7.36 7.42 -9.13
C ASN A 62 7.03 5.96 -9.42
N VAL A 63 6.11 5.38 -8.66
CA VAL A 63 5.73 3.96 -8.81
C VAL A 63 5.16 3.61 -10.18
N SER A 64 4.72 4.60 -10.99
CA SER A 64 4.25 4.39 -12.36
C SER A 64 5.39 4.26 -13.37
N ALA A 65 6.60 4.73 -13.05
CA ALA A 65 7.80 4.64 -13.87
C ALA A 65 8.56 3.35 -13.54
N GLU A 66 8.67 2.44 -14.51
CA GLU A 66 9.27 1.11 -14.27
C GLU A 66 10.73 1.22 -13.87
N GLU A 67 11.49 2.08 -14.52
CA GLU A 67 12.91 2.31 -14.25
C GLU A 67 13.15 2.84 -12.81
N GLU A 68 12.25 3.70 -12.29
CA GLU A 68 12.38 4.20 -10.93
C GLU A 68 12.04 3.12 -9.89
N VAL A 69 11.11 2.21 -10.21
CA VAL A 69 10.84 1.05 -9.37
C VAL A 69 12.01 0.07 -9.38
N GLU A 70 12.61 -0.22 -10.54
CA GLU A 70 13.83 -1.04 -10.63
C GLU A 70 14.95 -0.44 -9.79
N GLN A 71 15.22 0.86 -9.93
CA GLN A 71 16.21 1.58 -9.13
C GLN A 71 15.94 1.48 -7.62
N LEU A 72 14.67 1.54 -7.19
CA LEU A 72 14.29 1.37 -5.79
C LEU A 72 14.77 0.01 -5.23
N PHE A 73 14.58 -1.07 -5.99
CA PHE A 73 15.03 -2.41 -5.59
C PHE A 73 16.56 -2.55 -5.63
N GLU A 74 17.23 -2.00 -6.64
CA GLU A 74 18.69 -2.00 -6.74
C GLU A 74 19.34 -1.26 -5.58
N GLU A 75 18.88 -0.03 -5.26
CA GLU A 75 19.41 0.74 -4.14
C GLU A 75 19.10 0.07 -2.80
N THR A 76 17.95 -0.60 -2.66
CA THR A 76 17.65 -1.39 -1.46
C THR A 76 18.67 -2.52 -1.28
N LYS A 77 18.92 -3.30 -2.33
CA LYS A 77 19.90 -4.40 -2.30
C LYS A 77 21.32 -3.90 -2.05
N LYS A 78 21.70 -2.78 -2.65
CA LYS A 78 23.02 -2.16 -2.48
C LYS A 78 23.26 -1.68 -1.03
N ASN A 79 22.26 -1.07 -0.39
CA ASN A 79 22.38 -0.50 0.95
C ASN A 79 22.22 -1.55 2.06
N PHE A 80 21.33 -2.53 1.89
CA PHE A 80 20.98 -3.48 2.95
C PHE A 80 21.25 -4.94 2.61
N GLY A 81 21.66 -5.26 1.37
CA GLY A 81 22.03 -6.59 0.93
C GLY A 81 20.86 -7.52 0.59
N GLN A 82 19.67 -7.24 1.07
CA GLN A 82 18.45 -8.07 0.92
C GLN A 82 17.19 -7.25 0.90
N LEU A 83 16.06 -7.90 0.62
CA LEU A 83 14.71 -7.37 0.83
C LEU A 83 13.86 -8.48 1.45
N ASP A 84 13.24 -8.25 2.59
CA ASP A 84 12.35 -9.22 3.24
C ASP A 84 10.87 -8.88 3.04
N ILE A 85 10.54 -7.58 3.00
CA ILE A 85 9.14 -7.13 2.98
C ILE A 85 8.97 -6.01 1.95
N LEU A 86 8.01 -6.20 1.05
CA LEU A 86 7.51 -5.14 0.17
C LEU A 86 6.13 -4.68 0.64
N VAL A 87 5.98 -3.38 0.94
CA VAL A 87 4.67 -2.76 1.21
C VAL A 87 4.28 -1.85 0.04
N ASN A 88 3.33 -2.30 -0.76
CA ASN A 88 2.71 -1.50 -1.81
C ASN A 88 1.61 -0.64 -1.19
N ASN A 89 1.96 0.58 -0.77
CA ASN A 89 1.01 1.50 -0.15
C ASN A 89 0.71 2.73 -1.03
N ALA A 90 1.61 3.15 -1.89
CA ALA A 90 1.36 4.27 -2.81
C ALA A 90 0.05 4.09 -3.60
N GLY A 91 -0.75 5.13 -3.68
CA GLY A 91 -2.02 5.09 -4.38
C GLY A 91 -2.69 6.46 -4.48
N ILE A 92 -3.62 6.59 -5.41
CA ILE A 92 -4.41 7.80 -5.65
C ILE A 92 -5.90 7.47 -5.65
N MET A 93 -6.75 8.47 -5.33
CA MET A 93 -8.21 8.37 -5.39
C MET A 93 -8.76 8.88 -6.73
N ASP A 94 -9.96 8.41 -7.08
CA ASP A 94 -10.78 9.03 -8.11
C ASP A 94 -11.66 10.18 -7.54
N GLY A 95 -12.46 10.83 -8.40
CA GLY A 95 -13.42 11.85 -8.01
C GLY A 95 -14.81 11.29 -7.71
N MET A 96 -14.93 10.06 -7.24
CA MET A 96 -16.20 9.35 -6.98
C MET A 96 -17.04 9.13 -8.24
N GLU A 97 -16.44 9.20 -9.44
CA GLU A 97 -17.16 9.08 -10.70
C GLU A 97 -17.78 7.67 -10.86
N PRO A 98 -19.10 7.57 -11.15
CA PRO A 98 -19.72 6.33 -11.58
C PRO A 98 -19.24 5.97 -12.99
N VAL A 99 -19.48 4.72 -13.44
CA VAL A 99 -18.99 4.23 -14.73
C VAL A 99 -19.40 5.08 -15.93
N GLY A 100 -20.55 5.76 -15.88
CA GLY A 100 -21.03 6.65 -16.95
C GLY A 100 -20.31 8.00 -17.01
N GLU A 101 -19.50 8.36 -16.03
CA GLU A 101 -18.82 9.66 -15.94
C GLU A 101 -17.30 9.53 -15.98
N VAL A 102 -16.74 8.34 -15.68
CA VAL A 102 -15.28 8.16 -15.64
C VAL A 102 -14.69 8.30 -17.05
N SER A 103 -13.69 9.18 -17.19
CA SER A 103 -12.94 9.33 -18.45
C SER A 103 -11.87 8.24 -18.61
N ASN A 104 -11.47 7.98 -19.89
CA ASN A 104 -10.38 7.06 -20.17
C ASN A 104 -9.08 7.47 -19.47
N ASP A 105 -8.71 8.75 -19.52
CA ASP A 105 -7.51 9.28 -18.87
C ASP A 105 -7.52 9.03 -17.36
N ARG A 106 -8.66 9.23 -16.70
CA ARG A 106 -8.84 8.95 -15.27
C ARG A 106 -8.66 7.46 -14.99
N TRP A 107 -9.32 6.62 -15.78
CA TRP A 107 -9.21 5.18 -15.70
C TRP A 107 -7.77 4.72 -15.83
N GLU A 108 -7.09 5.12 -16.90
CA GLU A 108 -5.70 4.73 -17.18
C GLU A 108 -4.75 5.19 -16.07
N LYS A 109 -4.88 6.44 -15.61
CA LYS A 109 -4.07 6.97 -14.52
C LYS A 109 -4.26 6.19 -13.21
N LEU A 110 -5.51 5.87 -12.85
CA LEU A 110 -5.81 5.09 -11.65
C LEU A 110 -5.20 3.69 -11.75
N PHE A 111 -5.37 3.01 -12.87
CA PHE A 111 -4.80 1.69 -13.08
C PHE A 111 -3.28 1.70 -13.14
N ALA A 112 -2.67 2.70 -13.75
CA ALA A 112 -1.21 2.84 -13.79
C ALA A 112 -0.60 2.86 -12.39
N VAL A 113 -1.18 3.67 -11.48
CA VAL A 113 -0.67 3.82 -10.11
C VAL A 113 -1.15 2.70 -9.19
N ASN A 114 -2.48 2.45 -9.13
CA ASN A 114 -3.06 1.59 -8.09
C ASN A 114 -2.96 0.09 -8.40
N THR A 115 -2.71 -0.29 -9.67
CA THR A 115 -2.72 -1.70 -10.09
C THR A 115 -1.46 -2.09 -10.83
N THR A 116 -1.12 -1.42 -11.94
CA THR A 116 0.02 -1.79 -12.79
C THR A 116 1.34 -1.62 -12.04
N ALA A 117 1.51 -0.51 -11.32
CA ALA A 117 2.68 -0.28 -10.47
C ALA A 117 2.82 -1.36 -9.39
N VAL A 118 1.70 -1.73 -8.73
CA VAL A 118 1.68 -2.80 -7.73
C VAL A 118 2.11 -4.13 -8.35
N MET A 119 1.58 -4.50 -9.51
CA MET A 119 1.97 -5.72 -10.23
C MET A 119 3.46 -5.73 -10.57
N LYS A 120 4.01 -4.61 -11.08
CA LYS A 120 5.42 -4.48 -11.43
C LYS A 120 6.33 -4.64 -10.20
N SER A 121 6.03 -3.94 -9.11
CA SER A 121 6.76 -4.07 -7.84
C SER A 121 6.68 -5.49 -7.29
N MET A 122 5.50 -6.13 -7.33
CA MET A 122 5.34 -7.52 -6.91
C MET A 122 6.17 -8.48 -7.75
N ARG A 123 6.25 -8.28 -9.07
CA ARG A 123 7.08 -9.09 -9.98
C ARG A 123 8.56 -9.03 -9.61
N LEU A 124 9.10 -7.82 -9.37
CA LEU A 124 10.48 -7.64 -8.94
C LEU A 124 10.74 -8.29 -7.58
N ALA A 125 9.82 -8.07 -6.62
CA ALA A 125 9.92 -8.67 -5.29
C ALA A 125 9.91 -10.20 -5.34
N VAL A 126 8.98 -10.80 -6.07
CA VAL A 126 8.87 -12.26 -6.20
C VAL A 126 10.14 -12.85 -6.81
N ASN A 127 10.69 -12.25 -7.86
CA ASN A 127 11.94 -12.73 -8.47
C ASN A 127 13.10 -12.70 -7.45
N LEU A 128 13.25 -11.61 -6.70
CA LEU A 128 14.26 -11.49 -5.66
C LEU A 128 14.01 -12.49 -4.52
N PHE A 129 12.76 -12.68 -4.09
CA PHE A 129 12.39 -13.61 -3.03
C PHE A 129 12.60 -15.07 -3.42
N LEU A 130 12.43 -15.43 -4.70
CA LEU A 130 12.76 -16.75 -5.21
C LEU A 130 14.27 -17.03 -5.13
N GLU A 131 15.11 -16.03 -5.42
CA GLU A 131 16.58 -16.15 -5.31
C GLU A 131 17.02 -16.34 -3.84
N GLN A 132 16.41 -15.60 -2.91
CA GLN A 132 16.78 -15.66 -1.47
C GLN A 132 16.00 -16.69 -0.65
N GLY A 133 14.97 -17.34 -1.23
CA GLY A 133 14.21 -18.42 -0.59
C GLY A 133 13.15 -17.97 0.41
N HIS A 134 12.82 -16.69 0.51
CA HIS A 134 11.77 -16.16 1.39
C HIS A 134 11.37 -14.73 1.01
N GLY A 135 10.18 -14.32 1.40
CA GLY A 135 9.74 -12.92 1.29
C GLY A 135 8.28 -12.70 1.66
N THR A 136 7.93 -11.47 1.88
CA THR A 136 6.56 -11.07 2.23
C THR A 136 6.14 -9.83 1.46
N ILE A 137 4.92 -9.86 0.91
CA ILE A 137 4.29 -8.72 0.27
C ILE A 137 3.05 -8.33 1.07
N VAL A 138 2.90 -7.04 1.33
CA VAL A 138 1.70 -6.44 1.92
C VAL A 138 1.18 -5.37 0.98
N ASN A 139 -0.02 -5.58 0.44
CA ASN A 139 -0.67 -4.63 -0.46
C ASN A 139 -1.71 -3.80 0.30
N ASN A 140 -1.58 -2.48 0.29
CA ASN A 140 -2.60 -1.58 0.80
C ASN A 140 -3.73 -1.44 -0.23
N ILE A 141 -4.80 -2.19 0.00
CA ILE A 141 -5.93 -2.32 -0.89
C ILE A 141 -6.93 -1.18 -0.61
N SER A 142 -7.90 -1.38 0.16
CA SER A 142 -8.98 -0.49 0.64
C SER A 142 -10.25 -1.32 0.85
N ALA A 143 -11.18 -0.86 1.68
CA ALA A 143 -12.56 -1.35 1.67
C ALA A 143 -13.21 -1.23 0.27
N GLY A 144 -12.78 -0.23 -0.54
CA GLY A 144 -13.18 -0.09 -1.95
C GLY A 144 -12.69 -1.21 -2.87
N GLY A 145 -11.73 -2.04 -2.44
CA GLY A 145 -11.32 -3.26 -3.15
C GLY A 145 -12.14 -4.51 -2.78
N LEU A 146 -13.01 -4.39 -1.79
CA LEU A 146 -13.91 -5.47 -1.35
C LEU A 146 -15.38 -5.17 -1.65
N TYR A 147 -15.77 -3.89 -1.70
CA TYR A 147 -17.15 -3.44 -1.83
C TYR A 147 -17.28 -2.31 -2.83
N GLY A 148 -18.35 -2.29 -3.63
CA GLY A 148 -18.57 -1.33 -4.70
C GLY A 148 -18.97 0.08 -4.25
N GLY A 149 -19.44 0.25 -3.01
CA GLY A 149 -19.98 1.52 -2.51
C GLY A 149 -19.00 2.33 -1.63
N ARG A 150 -17.69 2.30 -1.91
CA ARG A 150 -16.68 2.98 -1.07
C ARG A 150 -15.78 3.98 -1.82
N ALA A 151 -15.93 4.05 -3.14
CA ALA A 151 -15.21 4.96 -4.03
C ALA A 151 -15.90 4.99 -5.41
N GLY A 152 -15.39 5.75 -6.37
CA GLY A 152 -15.86 5.72 -7.75
C GLY A 152 -15.45 4.43 -8.48
N ALA A 153 -15.87 4.32 -9.75
CA ALA A 153 -15.76 3.11 -10.54
C ALA A 153 -14.29 2.71 -10.80
N ALA A 154 -13.44 3.68 -11.16
CA ALA A 154 -12.05 3.40 -11.50
C ALA A 154 -11.23 2.95 -10.27
N TYR A 155 -11.38 3.65 -9.15
CA TYR A 155 -10.71 3.26 -7.90
C TYR A 155 -11.17 1.89 -7.43
N THR A 156 -12.48 1.66 -7.37
CA THR A 156 -13.07 0.38 -6.97
C THR A 156 -12.52 -0.76 -7.82
N ALA A 157 -12.55 -0.64 -9.15
CA ALA A 157 -12.02 -1.65 -10.07
C ALA A 157 -10.52 -1.88 -9.86
N SER A 158 -9.72 -0.81 -9.74
CA SER A 158 -8.28 -0.90 -9.54
C SER A 158 -7.91 -1.65 -8.25
N LYS A 159 -8.63 -1.40 -7.17
CA LYS A 159 -8.37 -2.04 -5.86
C LYS A 159 -8.88 -3.50 -5.81
N HIS A 160 -9.98 -3.84 -6.50
CA HIS A 160 -10.40 -5.22 -6.70
C HIS A 160 -9.37 -6.03 -7.51
N ALA A 161 -8.74 -5.43 -8.51
CA ALA A 161 -7.65 -6.08 -9.25
C ALA A 161 -6.47 -6.45 -8.33
N VAL A 162 -6.12 -5.59 -7.37
CA VAL A 162 -5.05 -5.89 -6.39
C VAL A 162 -5.44 -7.02 -5.43
N VAL A 163 -6.73 -7.18 -5.09
CA VAL A 163 -7.21 -8.37 -4.35
C VAL A 163 -6.92 -9.63 -5.12
N GLY A 164 -7.20 -9.65 -6.43
CA GLY A 164 -6.90 -10.78 -7.31
C GLY A 164 -5.40 -11.10 -7.34
N LEU A 165 -4.55 -10.08 -7.56
CA LEU A 165 -3.08 -10.23 -7.54
C LEU A 165 -2.58 -10.78 -6.20
N THR A 166 -3.10 -10.27 -5.08
CA THR A 166 -2.72 -10.69 -3.74
C THR A 166 -2.99 -12.18 -3.52
N LYS A 167 -4.21 -12.62 -3.81
CA LYS A 167 -4.63 -14.03 -3.62
C LYS A 167 -3.91 -14.99 -4.58
N ASN A 168 -3.76 -14.59 -5.85
CA ASN A 168 -3.04 -15.39 -6.83
C ASN A 168 -1.57 -15.58 -6.42
N THR A 169 -0.87 -14.50 -6.09
CA THR A 169 0.55 -14.56 -5.66
C THR A 169 0.71 -15.39 -4.41
N ALA A 170 -0.17 -15.23 -3.42
CA ALA A 170 -0.14 -16.02 -2.19
C ALA A 170 -0.27 -17.53 -2.46
N PHE A 171 -1.14 -17.92 -3.38
CA PHE A 171 -1.35 -19.33 -3.76
C PHE A 171 -0.15 -19.86 -4.56
N MET A 172 0.26 -19.13 -5.61
CA MET A 172 1.27 -19.58 -6.57
C MET A 172 2.67 -19.77 -5.95
N TYR A 173 3.01 -19.01 -4.90
CA TYR A 173 4.34 -19.02 -4.31
C TYR A 173 4.37 -19.50 -2.84
N ALA A 174 3.29 -20.10 -2.35
CA ALA A 174 3.20 -20.57 -0.96
C ALA A 174 4.28 -21.62 -0.62
N ASP A 175 4.59 -22.52 -1.55
CA ASP A 175 5.63 -23.56 -1.41
C ASP A 175 7.06 -23.02 -1.54
N LYS A 176 7.22 -21.75 -1.90
CA LYS A 176 8.50 -21.03 -2.01
C LYS A 176 8.82 -20.16 -0.79
N ASN A 177 8.05 -20.30 0.29
CA ASN A 177 8.17 -19.44 1.47
C ASN A 177 7.98 -17.95 1.17
N ILE A 178 7.13 -17.64 0.17
CA ILE A 178 6.75 -16.27 -0.19
C ILE A 178 5.27 -16.09 0.18
N ARG A 179 4.99 -15.03 0.94
CA ARG A 179 3.66 -14.70 1.40
C ARG A 179 3.18 -13.39 0.79
N CYS A 180 1.90 -13.31 0.50
CA CYS A 180 1.28 -12.10 -0.02
C CYS A 180 -0.07 -11.88 0.66
N ASN A 181 -0.22 -10.73 1.30
CA ASN A 181 -1.45 -10.34 2.01
C ASN A 181 -1.88 -8.94 1.62
N GLY A 182 -3.14 -8.63 1.91
CA GLY A 182 -3.71 -7.31 1.72
C GLY A 182 -4.25 -6.72 3.01
N ILE A 183 -4.19 -5.40 3.12
CA ILE A 183 -4.93 -4.63 4.11
C ILE A 183 -6.03 -3.88 3.37
N ALA A 184 -7.24 -3.92 3.88
CA ALA A 184 -8.38 -3.18 3.34
C ALA A 184 -8.86 -2.13 4.36
N PRO A 185 -8.19 -0.95 4.42
CA PRO A 185 -8.61 0.12 5.30
C PRO A 185 -9.98 0.67 4.93
N GLY A 186 -10.75 1.07 5.92
CA GLY A 186 -11.92 1.92 5.75
C GLY A 186 -11.54 3.38 5.51
N ALA A 187 -12.35 4.32 6.04
CA ALA A 187 -11.95 5.71 6.09
C ALA A 187 -10.84 5.90 7.13
N VAL A 188 -9.71 6.45 6.71
CA VAL A 188 -8.53 6.73 7.55
C VAL A 188 -8.12 8.19 7.36
N LYS A 189 -7.74 8.86 8.43
CA LYS A 189 -7.29 10.25 8.42
C LYS A 189 -5.95 10.37 7.70
N THR A 190 -5.97 10.64 6.41
CA THR A 190 -4.80 10.77 5.54
C THR A 190 -4.97 11.89 4.52
N ASN A 191 -3.90 12.21 3.83
CA ASN A 191 -3.91 13.20 2.75
C ASN A 191 -4.32 12.61 1.38
N ILE A 192 -4.79 11.35 1.30
CA ILE A 192 -5.12 10.70 0.02
C ILE A 192 -6.21 11.48 -0.75
N GLY A 193 -7.09 12.15 -0.04
CA GLY A 193 -8.12 13.03 -0.62
C GLY A 193 -7.54 14.20 -1.43
N SER A 194 -6.29 14.62 -1.21
CA SER A 194 -5.64 15.66 -2.01
C SER A 194 -5.44 15.27 -3.48
N SER A 195 -5.46 13.97 -3.79
CA SER A 195 -5.41 13.46 -5.16
C SER A 195 -6.76 13.54 -5.90
N MET A 196 -7.86 13.80 -5.18
CA MET A 196 -9.19 13.92 -5.76
C MET A 196 -9.30 15.23 -6.53
N SER A 197 -9.82 15.17 -7.75
CA SER A 197 -10.10 16.34 -8.59
C SER A 197 -11.38 16.08 -9.38
N ASN A 198 -12.14 17.14 -9.68
CA ASN A 198 -13.38 17.06 -10.45
C ASN A 198 -14.35 16.01 -9.87
N MET A 199 -14.76 16.21 -8.62
CA MET A 199 -15.64 15.29 -7.93
C MET A 199 -17.02 15.22 -8.60
N SER A 200 -17.51 14.00 -8.86
CA SER A 200 -18.87 13.76 -9.32
C SER A 200 -19.87 14.10 -8.22
N GLU A 201 -20.79 15.04 -8.48
CA GLU A 201 -21.85 15.38 -7.53
C GLU A 201 -22.78 14.17 -7.28
N PHE A 202 -23.15 13.47 -8.34
CA PHE A 202 -23.97 12.26 -8.25
C PHE A 202 -23.26 11.17 -7.44
N GLY A 203 -22.00 10.88 -7.78
CA GLY A 203 -21.22 9.87 -7.09
C GLY A 203 -20.98 10.21 -5.63
N ALA A 204 -20.57 11.44 -5.32
CA ALA A 204 -20.34 11.90 -3.96
C ALA A 204 -21.61 11.84 -3.11
N HIS A 205 -22.77 12.31 -3.66
CA HIS A 205 -24.06 12.19 -2.98
C HIS A 205 -24.41 10.74 -2.68
N ARG A 206 -24.24 9.82 -3.64
CA ARG A 206 -24.55 8.41 -3.45
C ARG A 206 -23.63 7.75 -2.44
N GLN A 207 -22.33 8.06 -2.46
CA GLN A 207 -21.32 7.55 -1.52
C GLN A 207 -21.57 8.04 -0.09
N SER A 208 -22.03 9.29 0.09
CA SER A 208 -22.29 9.85 1.41
C SER A 208 -23.34 9.06 2.20
N GLN A 209 -24.28 8.41 1.53
CA GLN A 209 -25.30 7.55 2.17
C GLN A 209 -24.67 6.33 2.85
N GLY A 210 -23.59 5.77 2.27
CA GLY A 210 -22.83 4.68 2.87
C GLY A 210 -21.85 5.13 3.96
N MET A 211 -21.37 6.38 3.88
CA MET A 211 -20.46 6.95 4.86
C MET A 211 -21.08 7.11 6.25
N SER A 212 -22.37 7.31 6.35
CA SER A 212 -23.09 7.44 7.62
C SER A 212 -23.04 6.18 8.50
N LEU A 213 -22.73 5.03 7.90
CA LEU A 213 -22.56 3.75 8.60
C LEU A 213 -21.13 3.54 9.12
N ASN A 214 -20.19 4.41 8.76
CA ASN A 214 -18.83 4.35 9.27
C ASN A 214 -18.82 4.91 10.72
N PRO A 215 -18.39 4.12 11.71
CA PRO A 215 -18.43 4.55 13.12
C PRO A 215 -17.48 5.73 13.38
N ARG A 216 -16.33 5.76 12.73
CA ARG A 216 -15.35 6.85 12.75
C ARG A 216 -14.28 6.65 11.65
N ALA A 217 -13.54 7.69 11.34
CA ALA A 217 -12.29 7.54 10.62
C ALA A 217 -11.23 6.91 11.55
N GLY A 218 -10.50 5.93 11.03
CA GLY A 218 -9.35 5.33 11.71
C GLY A 218 -8.13 6.25 11.70
N GLU A 219 -7.16 5.98 12.57
CA GLU A 219 -5.84 6.60 12.52
C GLU A 219 -4.88 5.75 11.68
N PRO A 220 -3.89 6.35 11.00
CA PRO A 220 -2.90 5.62 10.20
C PRO A 220 -2.18 4.51 10.98
N GLU A 221 -1.94 4.72 12.27
CA GLU A 221 -1.27 3.79 13.19
C GLU A 221 -2.08 2.50 13.38
N GLU A 222 -3.41 2.55 13.34
CA GLU A 222 -4.26 1.36 13.46
C GLU A 222 -4.10 0.44 12.23
N VAL A 223 -3.86 1.02 11.05
CA VAL A 223 -3.53 0.28 9.82
C VAL A 223 -2.10 -0.27 9.87
N ALA A 224 -1.17 0.49 10.45
CA ALA A 224 0.22 0.08 10.57
C ALA A 224 0.39 -1.17 11.45
N GLU A 225 -0.38 -1.29 12.54
CA GLU A 225 -0.35 -2.50 13.38
C GLU A 225 -0.83 -3.75 12.60
N ALA A 226 -1.82 -3.61 11.73
CA ALA A 226 -2.23 -4.70 10.83
C ALA A 226 -1.12 -5.07 9.83
N ALA A 227 -0.38 -4.09 9.31
CA ALA A 227 0.77 -4.34 8.43
C ALA A 227 1.86 -5.16 9.13
N VAL A 228 2.18 -4.85 10.38
CA VAL A 228 3.13 -5.62 11.19
C VAL A 228 2.62 -7.04 11.44
N PHE A 229 1.33 -7.21 11.77
CA PHE A 229 0.72 -8.53 11.96
C PHE A 229 0.81 -9.41 10.70
N LEU A 230 0.56 -8.86 9.52
CA LEU A 230 0.62 -9.58 8.25
C LEU A 230 2.06 -9.95 7.84
N GLY A 231 3.05 -9.41 8.52
CA GLY A 231 4.45 -9.87 8.46
C GLY A 231 4.69 -11.28 9.03
N SER A 232 3.69 -11.89 9.74
CA SER A 232 3.80 -13.21 10.39
C SER A 232 3.33 -14.38 9.50
N PHE A 233 2.84 -15.50 10.05
CA PHE A 233 2.42 -16.72 9.33
C PHE A 233 1.09 -16.60 8.57
N VAL A 234 0.62 -15.40 8.25
CA VAL A 234 -0.58 -15.16 7.45
C VAL A 234 -0.25 -15.16 5.97
N ASN A 235 -1.07 -15.82 5.14
CA ASN A 235 -0.91 -15.82 3.69
C ASN A 235 -2.27 -15.83 2.97
N GLY A 236 -2.40 -15.06 1.89
CA GLY A 236 -3.58 -15.00 1.03
C GLY A 236 -4.77 -14.25 1.61
N GLN A 237 -4.61 -13.56 2.73
CA GLN A 237 -5.69 -12.83 3.38
C GLN A 237 -5.77 -11.38 2.91
N VAL A 238 -6.99 -10.85 2.90
CA VAL A 238 -7.26 -9.41 2.80
C VAL A 238 -8.00 -9.01 4.07
N LEU A 239 -7.27 -8.37 4.98
CA LEU A 239 -7.76 -8.00 6.30
C LEU A 239 -8.44 -6.63 6.24
N ALA A 240 -9.75 -6.58 6.52
CA ALA A 240 -10.45 -5.31 6.72
C ALA A 240 -10.00 -4.63 8.02
N VAL A 241 -9.63 -3.35 7.92
CA VAL A 241 -9.26 -2.50 9.06
C VAL A 241 -10.10 -1.23 8.96
N ASP A 242 -11.36 -1.32 9.33
CA ASP A 242 -12.39 -0.34 9.00
C ASP A 242 -13.38 -0.02 10.14
N GLY A 243 -13.05 -0.46 11.37
CA GLY A 243 -13.91 -0.25 12.55
C GLY A 243 -15.28 -0.93 12.47
N GLY A 244 -15.42 -1.94 11.59
CA GLY A 244 -16.69 -2.66 11.37
C GLY A 244 -17.59 -2.01 10.32
N TRP A 245 -17.11 -1.00 9.57
CA TRP A 245 -17.89 -0.33 8.53
C TRP A 245 -18.42 -1.29 7.43
N THR A 246 -17.75 -2.41 7.23
CA THR A 246 -18.14 -3.41 6.20
C THR A 246 -18.62 -4.75 6.79
N ALA A 247 -18.94 -4.79 8.07
CA ALA A 247 -19.33 -6.02 8.76
C ALA A 247 -20.82 -6.41 8.59
N TYR A 248 -21.53 -5.82 7.63
CA TYR A 248 -22.95 -6.12 7.32
C TYR A 248 -23.13 -6.63 5.90
#